data_ec65033a8b2899ee9e80bbce5993a963
#
_entry.id   ec65033a8b2899ee9e80bbce5993a963
#
_cell.length_a   1.000
_cell.length_b   1.000
_cell.length_c   1.000
_cell.angle_alpha   90.00
_cell.angle_beta   90.00
_cell.angle_gamma   90.00
#
_symmetry.space_group_name_H-M   'P 1'
#
loop_
_entity.id
_entity.type
_entity.pdbx_description
1 polymer ?
#
loop_
_entity_poly.entity_id
_entity_poly.type
_entity_poly.pdbx_seq_one_letter_code
_entity_poly.pdbx_strand_id
1 'polypeptide(L)'
;MKTQEMALLIQDGVLLPGGRLEIRIASPCELRMIAQVLKGHYQLAFAALKANSELPCYNSATRCNIIDFNQLADNSLSIVIEGSQRVTILSAAQQRDGSWIARALPCQNWRQEPIAGEFEIISAALEQFYQVNPDLLELYSQVHLEDATWVSQHWLEVLPMYNRDKLVLVEQPDCHKTMDFVLQLLKSHVDV
;
A
#
# COMPACT_ATOMS: atom_id res chain seq x y z
N MET A 1 -16.33 6.21 -15.31
CA MET A 1 -16.03 5.90 -13.89
C MET A 1 -16.43 7.10 -13.05
N LYS A 2 -17.01 6.90 -11.87
CA LYS A 2 -17.50 7.99 -11.01
C LYS A 2 -16.44 8.33 -9.96
N THR A 3 -16.17 9.61 -9.74
CA THR A 3 -15.28 10.07 -8.67
C THR A 3 -15.89 9.79 -7.31
N GLN A 4 -15.06 9.48 -6.33
CA GLN A 4 -15.44 9.18 -4.96
C GLN A 4 -14.68 10.10 -4.01
N GLU A 5 -15.34 10.52 -2.93
CA GLU A 5 -14.69 11.22 -1.83
C GLU A 5 -14.18 10.21 -0.82
N MET A 6 -12.92 10.38 -0.39
CA MET A 6 -12.23 9.47 0.52
C MET A 6 -11.48 10.25 1.58
N ALA A 7 -11.50 9.75 2.81
CA ALA A 7 -10.55 10.18 3.82
C ALA A 7 -9.15 9.72 3.41
N LEU A 8 -8.16 10.60 3.50
CA LEU A 8 -6.83 10.36 2.98
C LEU A 8 -5.81 10.25 4.12
N LEU A 9 -5.25 9.06 4.28
CA LEU A 9 -4.14 8.79 5.18
C LEU A 9 -2.84 8.90 4.39
N ILE A 10 -1.96 9.81 4.82
CA ILE A 10 -0.72 10.12 4.11
C ILE A 10 0.44 9.71 5.00
N GLN A 11 1.22 8.72 4.57
CA GLN A 11 2.39 8.27 5.30
C GLN A 11 3.50 7.85 4.35
N ASP A 12 4.69 7.60 4.86
CA ASP A 12 5.78 7.06 4.07
C ASP A 12 5.52 5.60 3.68
N GLY A 13 6.00 5.20 2.51
CA GLY A 13 5.78 3.88 1.94
C GLY A 13 4.60 3.83 0.96
N VAL A 14 4.36 2.65 0.42
CA VAL A 14 3.24 2.35 -0.48
C VAL A 14 2.44 1.19 0.08
N LEU A 15 1.14 1.22 -0.14
CA LEU A 15 0.22 0.12 0.11
C LEU A 15 -0.45 -0.24 -1.22
N LEU A 16 -0.50 -1.53 -1.55
CA LEU A 16 -1.03 -2.01 -2.83
C LEU A 16 -2.21 -2.97 -2.60
N PRO A 17 -3.02 -3.28 -3.62
CA PRO A 17 -4.12 -4.22 -3.46
C PRO A 17 -3.66 -5.57 -2.92
N GLY A 18 -4.30 -6.06 -1.86
CA GLY A 18 -3.92 -7.30 -1.15
C GLY A 18 -2.82 -7.11 -0.10
N GLY A 19 -2.10 -5.97 -0.11
CA GLY A 19 -1.13 -5.63 0.92
C GLY A 19 -1.78 -5.24 2.24
N ARG A 20 -1.08 -5.49 3.34
CA ARG A 20 -1.51 -5.13 4.69
C ARG A 20 -0.45 -4.32 5.42
N LEU A 21 -0.90 -3.36 6.21
CA LEU A 21 -0.02 -2.48 6.95
C LEU A 21 -0.61 -2.18 8.32
N GLU A 22 0.18 -2.39 9.36
CA GLU A 22 -0.16 -1.94 10.71
C GLU A 22 0.34 -0.50 10.91
N ILE A 23 -0.54 0.37 11.37
CA ILE A 23 -0.28 1.81 11.53
C ILE A 23 -0.73 2.27 12.91
N ARG A 24 0.16 2.99 13.58
CA ARG A 24 -0.20 3.70 14.81
C ARG A 24 -0.75 5.08 14.48
N ILE A 25 -1.98 5.33 14.93
CA ILE A 25 -2.70 6.59 14.80
C ILE A 25 -2.69 7.30 16.16
N ALA A 26 -1.92 8.37 16.27
CA ALA A 26 -1.77 9.14 17.52
C ALA A 26 -2.24 10.59 17.38
N SER A 27 -2.23 11.13 16.16
CA SER A 27 -2.66 12.50 15.88
C SER A 27 -4.17 12.66 16.12
N PRO A 28 -4.62 13.69 16.87
CA PRO A 28 -6.06 13.91 17.11
C PRO A 28 -6.90 14.09 15.83
N CYS A 29 -6.33 14.65 14.77
CA CYS A 29 -7.04 14.79 13.49
C CYS A 29 -7.20 13.44 12.80
N GLU A 30 -6.16 12.59 12.80
CA GLU A 30 -6.25 11.24 12.23
C GLU A 30 -7.18 10.34 13.04
N LEU A 31 -7.17 10.42 14.38
CA LEU A 31 -8.09 9.69 15.24
C LEU A 31 -9.56 10.03 14.90
N ARG A 32 -9.87 11.33 14.71
CA ARG A 32 -11.21 11.76 14.28
C ARG A 32 -11.54 11.25 12.88
N MET A 33 -10.59 11.33 11.94
CA MET A 33 -10.75 10.83 10.58
C MET A 33 -11.05 9.33 10.56
N ILE A 34 -10.27 8.52 11.28
CA ILE A 34 -10.49 7.07 11.39
C ILE A 34 -11.85 6.78 12.02
N ALA A 35 -12.27 7.52 13.03
CA ALA A 35 -13.61 7.37 13.61
C ALA A 35 -14.73 7.64 12.60
N GLN A 36 -14.56 8.59 11.66
CA GLN A 36 -15.54 8.83 10.58
C GLN A 36 -15.53 7.69 9.54
N VAL A 37 -14.37 7.14 9.23
CA VAL A 37 -14.24 5.96 8.36
C VAL A 37 -14.95 4.75 8.97
N LEU A 38 -14.71 4.45 10.25
CA LEU A 38 -15.36 3.34 10.96
C LEU A 38 -16.89 3.50 11.06
N LYS A 39 -17.39 4.74 11.08
CA LYS A 39 -18.83 5.02 11.02
C LYS A 39 -19.43 4.93 9.61
N GLY A 40 -18.59 4.68 8.59
CA GLY A 40 -19.02 4.58 7.20
C GLY A 40 -19.29 5.92 6.49
N HIS A 41 -18.85 7.05 7.06
CA HIS A 41 -19.04 8.36 6.44
C HIS A 41 -18.10 8.56 5.24
N TYR A 42 -16.90 7.98 5.28
CA TYR A 42 -15.91 8.00 4.20
C TYR A 42 -15.31 6.62 3.98
N GLN A 43 -14.90 6.36 2.75
CA GLN A 43 -13.93 5.31 2.46
C GLN A 43 -12.53 5.83 2.78
N LEU A 44 -11.59 4.94 3.11
CA LEU A 44 -10.21 5.28 3.40
C LEU A 44 -9.35 5.07 2.16
N ALA A 45 -8.45 6.01 1.88
CA ALA A 45 -7.37 5.85 0.93
C ALA A 45 -6.02 6.07 1.62
N PHE A 46 -5.03 5.25 1.28
CA PHE A 46 -3.65 5.40 1.68
C PHE A 46 -2.84 5.99 0.52
N ALA A 47 -2.07 7.04 0.78
CA ALA A 47 -1.22 7.67 -0.21
C ALA A 47 0.20 7.86 0.33
N ALA A 48 1.18 7.61 -0.53
CA ALA A 48 2.59 7.81 -0.20
C ALA A 48 2.90 9.29 -0.02
N LEU A 49 3.62 9.62 1.07
CA LEU A 49 4.08 10.97 1.37
C LEU A 49 4.98 11.50 0.26
N LYS A 50 4.72 12.73 -0.16
CA LYS A 50 5.54 13.50 -1.10
C LYS A 50 6.02 14.77 -0.42
N ALA A 51 7.29 14.79 -0.03
CA ALA A 51 7.88 15.94 0.63
C ALA A 51 7.94 17.17 -0.31
N ASN A 52 7.89 18.37 0.28
CA ASN A 52 8.08 19.65 -0.41
C ASN A 52 7.11 19.90 -1.57
N SER A 53 5.86 19.49 -1.44
CA SER A 53 4.81 19.66 -2.44
C SER A 53 3.57 20.31 -1.81
N GLU A 54 2.81 21.09 -2.59
CA GLU A 54 1.53 21.65 -2.13
C GLU A 54 0.54 20.57 -1.71
N LEU A 55 0.47 19.49 -2.49
CA LEU A 55 -0.22 18.27 -2.10
C LEU A 55 0.82 17.35 -1.45
N PRO A 56 0.70 17.03 -0.15
CA PRO A 56 1.73 16.29 0.57
C PRO A 56 1.76 14.78 0.25
N CYS A 57 1.16 14.36 -0.87
CA CYS A 57 1.16 12.98 -1.31
C CYS A 57 1.29 12.86 -2.82
N TYR A 58 1.62 11.67 -3.30
CA TYR A 58 1.54 11.32 -4.71
C TYR A 58 0.08 11.10 -5.14
N ASN A 59 -0.19 11.25 -6.43
CA ASN A 59 -1.54 11.07 -6.98
C ASN A 59 -1.95 9.58 -7.05
N SER A 60 -0.99 8.68 -7.18
CA SER A 60 -1.24 7.24 -7.12
C SER A 60 -1.43 6.83 -5.66
N ALA A 61 -2.57 6.25 -5.35
CA ALA A 61 -2.97 5.86 -4.00
C ALA A 61 -3.76 4.54 -4.04
N THR A 62 -4.05 4.00 -2.86
CA THR A 62 -4.83 2.77 -2.74
C THR A 62 -5.98 2.97 -1.77
N ARG A 63 -7.21 2.69 -2.24
CA ARG A 63 -8.35 2.54 -1.34
C ARG A 63 -8.11 1.32 -0.47
N CYS A 64 -8.35 1.44 0.83
CA CYS A 64 -8.13 0.38 1.79
C CYS A 64 -9.28 0.25 2.77
N ASN A 65 -9.33 -0.90 3.44
CA ASN A 65 -10.27 -1.22 4.50
C ASN A 65 -9.50 -1.33 5.81
N ILE A 66 -10.09 -0.87 6.91
CA ILE A 66 -9.59 -1.18 8.25
C ILE A 66 -10.11 -2.56 8.60
N ILE A 67 -9.20 -3.54 8.77
CA ILE A 67 -9.54 -4.94 9.04
C ILE A 67 -9.35 -5.33 10.50
N ASP A 68 -8.55 -4.55 11.24
CA ASP A 68 -8.38 -4.72 12.67
C ASP A 68 -8.01 -3.38 13.33
N PHE A 69 -8.32 -3.23 14.61
CA PHE A 69 -7.89 -2.07 15.39
C PHE A 69 -7.81 -2.38 16.88
N ASN A 70 -6.83 -1.81 17.56
CA ASN A 70 -6.61 -1.91 18.99
C ASN A 70 -6.36 -0.54 19.59
N GLN A 71 -6.99 -0.26 20.74
CA GLN A 71 -6.65 0.92 21.51
C GLN A 71 -5.41 0.64 22.37
N LEU A 72 -4.41 1.51 22.25
CA LEU A 72 -3.17 1.41 23.02
C LEU A 72 -3.30 2.14 24.38
N ALA A 73 -2.42 1.83 25.33
CA ALA A 73 -2.46 2.36 26.69
C ALA A 73 -2.36 3.91 26.76
N ASP A 74 -1.79 4.54 25.76
CA ASP A 74 -1.65 5.99 25.63
C ASP A 74 -2.80 6.67 24.87
N ASN A 75 -3.91 5.98 24.67
CA ASN A 75 -5.08 6.40 23.90
C ASN A 75 -4.85 6.58 22.38
N SER A 76 -3.69 6.21 21.85
CA SER A 76 -3.53 6.05 20.40
C SER A 76 -4.21 4.76 19.91
N LEU A 77 -4.41 4.63 18.58
CA LEU A 77 -4.90 3.41 17.97
C LEU A 77 -3.77 2.73 17.20
N SER A 78 -3.70 1.40 17.27
CA SER A 78 -3.08 0.58 16.22
C SER A 78 -4.19 0.09 15.30
N ILE A 79 -4.07 0.34 14.01
CA ILE A 79 -5.00 -0.15 13.00
C ILE A 79 -4.25 -1.01 11.99
N VAL A 80 -4.89 -2.09 11.54
CA VAL A 80 -4.43 -2.84 10.37
C VAL A 80 -5.32 -2.49 9.19
N ILE A 81 -4.70 -1.99 8.12
CA ILE A 81 -5.38 -1.67 6.87
C ILE A 81 -4.99 -2.66 5.78
N GLU A 82 -5.95 -2.99 4.91
CA GLU A 82 -5.74 -3.84 3.74
C GLU A 82 -6.08 -3.07 2.47
N GLY A 83 -5.16 -3.03 1.51
CA GLY A 83 -5.36 -2.43 0.21
C GLY A 83 -6.37 -3.21 -0.63
N SER A 84 -7.30 -2.53 -1.30
CA SER A 84 -8.34 -3.15 -2.10
C SER A 84 -8.36 -2.71 -3.56
N GLN A 85 -8.16 -1.42 -3.81
CA GLN A 85 -8.34 -0.84 -5.13
C GLN A 85 -7.35 0.29 -5.36
N ARG A 86 -6.62 0.26 -6.46
CA ARG A 86 -5.82 1.40 -6.91
C ARG A 86 -6.73 2.56 -7.26
N VAL A 87 -6.34 3.77 -6.89
CA VAL A 87 -7.07 5.00 -7.20
C VAL A 87 -6.11 6.10 -7.62
N THR A 88 -6.58 7.02 -8.46
CA THR A 88 -5.86 8.26 -8.77
C THR A 88 -6.52 9.42 -8.05
N ILE A 89 -5.76 10.13 -7.21
CA ILE A 89 -6.19 11.36 -6.57
C ILE A 89 -6.23 12.48 -7.61
N LEU A 90 -7.41 13.06 -7.79
CA LEU A 90 -7.64 14.19 -8.69
C LEU A 90 -7.46 15.53 -7.98
N SER A 91 -7.88 15.58 -6.72
CA SER A 91 -7.70 16.73 -5.83
C SER A 91 -7.79 16.28 -4.38
N ALA A 92 -7.14 17.00 -3.49
CA ALA A 92 -7.33 16.82 -2.05
C ALA A 92 -7.35 18.19 -1.36
N ALA A 93 -8.04 18.25 -0.23
CA ALA A 93 -8.13 19.45 0.59
C ALA A 93 -8.00 19.09 2.07
N GLN A 94 -7.26 19.91 2.78
CA GLN A 94 -7.17 19.81 4.22
C GLN A 94 -8.41 20.44 4.86
N GLN A 95 -9.02 19.70 5.75
CA GLN A 95 -10.18 20.13 6.51
C GLN A 95 -9.75 21.05 7.67
N ARG A 96 -10.71 21.75 8.29
CA ARG A 96 -10.45 22.64 9.42
C ARG A 96 -9.83 21.94 10.63
N ASP A 97 -10.08 20.65 10.78
CA ASP A 97 -9.54 19.83 11.87
C ASP A 97 -8.14 19.25 11.55
N GLY A 98 -7.59 19.55 10.37
CA GLY A 98 -6.30 19.08 9.89
C GLY A 98 -6.32 17.76 9.12
N SER A 99 -7.45 17.04 9.07
CA SER A 99 -7.58 15.83 8.25
C SER A 99 -7.63 16.15 6.75
N TRP A 100 -7.32 15.16 5.92
CA TRP A 100 -7.34 15.29 4.46
C TRP A 100 -8.50 14.52 3.85
N ILE A 101 -9.23 15.16 2.93
CA ILE A 101 -10.25 14.52 2.10
C ILE A 101 -9.83 14.66 0.65
N ALA A 102 -9.85 13.55 -0.08
CA ALA A 102 -9.51 13.49 -1.51
C ALA A 102 -10.73 13.15 -2.36
N ARG A 103 -10.73 13.70 -3.59
CA ARG A 103 -11.55 13.19 -4.69
C ARG A 103 -10.68 12.28 -5.54
N ALA A 104 -11.06 11.02 -5.64
CA ALA A 104 -10.29 10.01 -6.32
C ALA A 104 -11.10 9.27 -7.39
N LEU A 105 -10.39 8.76 -8.38
CA LEU A 105 -10.94 7.96 -9.47
C LEU A 105 -10.40 6.53 -9.36
N PRO A 106 -11.25 5.49 -9.31
CA PRO A 106 -10.79 4.11 -9.32
C PRO A 106 -10.00 3.77 -10.58
N CYS A 107 -8.87 3.07 -10.40
CA CYS A 107 -8.04 2.52 -11.47
C CYS A 107 -8.19 1.01 -11.54
N GLN A 108 -7.90 0.42 -12.67
CA GLN A 108 -7.87 -1.04 -12.79
C GLN A 108 -6.68 -1.58 -11.99
N ASN A 109 -6.93 -2.57 -11.12
CA ASN A 109 -5.87 -3.35 -10.50
C ASN A 109 -5.18 -4.23 -11.55
N TRP A 110 -3.94 -4.62 -11.29
CA TRP A 110 -3.30 -5.65 -12.10
C TRP A 110 -4.10 -6.95 -12.03
N ARG A 111 -4.09 -7.71 -13.12
CA ARG A 111 -4.74 -9.00 -13.17
C ARG A 111 -3.87 -10.03 -12.44
N GLN A 112 -4.51 -10.95 -11.75
CA GLN A 112 -3.83 -12.13 -11.22
C GLN A 112 -3.31 -12.98 -12.36
N GLU A 113 -2.09 -13.45 -12.23
CA GLU A 113 -1.47 -14.34 -13.19
C GLU A 113 -0.47 -15.28 -12.49
N PRO A 114 -0.34 -16.53 -12.95
CA PRO A 114 0.54 -17.49 -12.31
C PRO A 114 2.00 -17.06 -12.48
N ILE A 115 2.79 -17.21 -11.41
CA ILE A 115 4.23 -17.07 -11.50
C ILE A 115 4.81 -18.37 -12.08
N ALA A 116 5.77 -18.26 -13.01
CA ALA A 116 6.36 -19.43 -13.67
C ALA A 116 7.78 -19.17 -14.19
N GLY A 117 8.50 -20.25 -14.46
CA GLY A 117 9.81 -20.21 -15.09
C GLY A 117 10.86 -19.49 -14.25
N GLU A 118 11.64 -18.60 -14.86
CA GLU A 118 12.71 -17.89 -14.18
C GLU A 118 12.22 -16.96 -13.06
N PHE A 119 10.95 -16.59 -13.03
CA PHE A 119 10.36 -15.73 -12.00
C PHE A 119 10.02 -16.47 -10.70
N GLU A 120 10.05 -17.79 -10.65
CA GLU A 120 9.83 -18.55 -9.41
C GLU A 120 10.84 -18.17 -8.32
N ILE A 121 12.03 -17.72 -8.71
CA ILE A 121 13.07 -17.27 -7.77
C ILE A 121 12.62 -16.01 -6.98
N ILE A 122 11.84 -15.11 -7.58
CA ILE A 122 11.37 -13.92 -6.87
C ILE A 122 10.33 -14.28 -5.82
N SER A 123 9.51 -15.30 -6.06
CA SER A 123 8.57 -15.85 -5.10
C SER A 123 9.29 -16.53 -3.93
N ALA A 124 10.23 -17.41 -4.22
CA ALA A 124 11.03 -18.08 -3.19
C ALA A 124 11.81 -17.09 -2.31
N ALA A 125 12.37 -16.04 -2.91
CA ALA A 125 13.07 -14.99 -2.18
C ALA A 125 12.12 -14.17 -1.28
N LEU A 126 10.88 -13.90 -1.72
CA LEU A 126 9.87 -13.24 -0.89
C LEU A 126 9.44 -14.13 0.29
N GLU A 127 9.28 -15.43 0.06
CA GLU A 127 8.99 -16.39 1.13
C GLU A 127 10.10 -16.38 2.19
N GLN A 128 11.38 -16.42 1.78
CA GLN A 128 12.51 -16.32 2.70
C GLN A 128 12.51 -14.98 3.45
N PHE A 129 12.20 -13.88 2.78
CA PHE A 129 12.07 -12.57 3.43
C PHE A 129 11.04 -12.59 4.55
N TYR A 130 9.87 -13.18 4.33
CA TYR A 130 8.84 -13.32 5.37
C TYR A 130 9.25 -14.25 6.50
N GLN A 131 9.99 -15.33 6.23
CA GLN A 131 10.51 -16.22 7.26
C GLN A 131 11.44 -15.50 8.25
N VAL A 132 12.21 -14.52 7.78
CA VAL A 132 13.12 -13.72 8.64
C VAL A 132 12.44 -12.46 9.20
N ASN A 133 11.23 -12.15 8.76
CA ASN A 133 10.41 -11.04 9.24
C ASN A 133 9.00 -11.53 9.62
N PRO A 134 8.86 -12.35 10.68
CA PRO A 134 7.59 -13.01 11.02
C PRO A 134 6.47 -12.00 11.33
N ASP A 135 6.77 -10.85 11.92
CA ASP A 135 5.78 -9.81 12.23
C ASP A 135 5.04 -9.33 10.98
N LEU A 136 5.73 -9.27 9.83
CA LEU A 136 5.09 -8.93 8.56
C LEU A 136 4.23 -10.08 8.03
N LEU A 137 4.67 -11.32 8.23
CA LEU A 137 3.92 -12.50 7.81
C LEU A 137 2.63 -12.67 8.61
N GLU A 138 2.65 -12.35 9.92
CA GLU A 138 1.49 -12.45 10.82
C GLU A 138 0.33 -11.54 10.41
N LEU A 139 0.60 -10.50 9.62
CA LEU A 139 -0.46 -9.66 9.05
C LEU A 139 -1.34 -10.45 8.06
N TYR A 140 -0.87 -11.55 7.49
CA TYR A 140 -1.56 -12.31 6.44
C TYR A 140 -2.07 -13.64 6.96
N SER A 141 -3.37 -13.90 6.80
CA SER A 141 -3.96 -15.23 7.02
C SER A 141 -3.61 -16.22 5.91
N GLN A 142 -3.29 -15.71 4.72
CA GLN A 142 -2.91 -16.49 3.55
C GLN A 142 -1.98 -15.65 2.66
N VAL A 143 -0.91 -16.26 2.16
CA VAL A 143 0.02 -15.70 1.19
C VAL A 143 -0.20 -16.35 -0.17
N HIS A 144 -0.02 -15.60 -1.25
CA HIS A 144 -0.28 -16.05 -2.62
C HIS A 144 1.02 -16.04 -3.43
N LEU A 145 1.97 -16.90 -3.02
CA LEU A 145 3.30 -16.99 -3.64
C LEU A 145 3.27 -17.53 -5.07
N GLU A 146 2.16 -18.14 -5.48
CA GLU A 146 1.88 -18.61 -6.83
C GLU A 146 1.37 -17.51 -7.79
N ASP A 147 0.97 -16.33 -7.25
CA ASP A 147 0.45 -15.21 -8.02
C ASP A 147 1.54 -14.16 -8.26
N ALA A 148 1.95 -14.00 -9.53
CA ALA A 148 2.97 -13.03 -9.93
C ALA A 148 2.59 -11.58 -9.57
N THR A 149 1.32 -11.24 -9.66
CA THR A 149 0.82 -9.91 -9.26
C THR A 149 0.97 -9.69 -7.77
N TRP A 150 0.56 -10.65 -6.95
CA TRP A 150 0.68 -10.57 -5.50
C TRP A 150 2.16 -10.45 -5.08
N VAL A 151 3.02 -11.32 -5.60
CA VAL A 151 4.47 -11.33 -5.32
C VAL A 151 5.11 -10.00 -5.71
N SER A 152 4.79 -9.47 -6.90
CA SER A 152 5.34 -8.19 -7.38
C SER A 152 4.93 -7.02 -6.50
N GLN A 153 3.66 -6.95 -6.09
CA GLN A 153 3.14 -5.90 -5.23
C GLN A 153 3.81 -5.91 -3.86
N HIS A 154 3.96 -7.09 -3.26
CA HIS A 154 4.59 -7.23 -1.94
C HIS A 154 6.09 -6.91 -1.97
N TRP A 155 6.78 -7.23 -3.05
CA TRP A 155 8.15 -6.74 -3.24
C TRP A 155 8.22 -5.21 -3.28
N LEU A 156 7.32 -4.54 -3.99
CA LEU A 156 7.30 -3.07 -4.02
C LEU A 156 7.02 -2.46 -2.64
N GLU A 157 6.21 -3.12 -1.81
CA GLU A 157 5.94 -2.65 -0.45
C GLU A 157 7.19 -2.72 0.44
N VAL A 158 7.94 -3.82 0.38
CA VAL A 158 9.05 -4.10 1.31
C VAL A 158 10.43 -3.61 0.84
N LEU A 159 10.64 -3.43 -0.47
CA LEU A 159 11.93 -2.95 -0.98
C LEU A 159 12.28 -1.55 -0.46
N PRO A 160 13.55 -1.30 -0.08
CA PRO A 160 14.02 0.00 0.39
C PRO A 160 14.26 0.98 -0.77
N MET A 161 13.19 1.32 -1.49
CA MET A 161 13.20 2.24 -2.62
C MET A 161 12.46 3.53 -2.29
N TYR A 162 12.79 4.62 -2.99
CA TYR A 162 12.00 5.84 -2.89
C TYR A 162 10.57 5.62 -3.41
N ASN A 163 9.58 6.21 -2.73
CA ASN A 163 8.17 6.10 -3.12
C ASN A 163 7.94 6.44 -4.60
N ARG A 164 8.62 7.49 -5.11
CA ARG A 164 8.54 7.86 -6.53
C ARG A 164 8.86 6.69 -7.46
N ASP A 165 9.94 5.98 -7.19
CA ASP A 165 10.42 4.91 -8.06
C ASP A 165 9.53 3.66 -7.97
N LYS A 166 9.01 3.35 -6.76
CA LYS A 166 7.96 2.34 -6.58
C LYS A 166 6.71 2.66 -7.41
N LEU A 167 6.24 3.90 -7.33
CA LEU A 167 5.01 4.31 -8.01
C LEU A 167 5.12 4.29 -9.53
N VAL A 168 6.31 4.54 -10.10
CA VAL A 168 6.56 4.35 -11.56
C VAL A 168 6.30 2.90 -11.98
N LEU A 169 6.66 1.92 -11.14
CA LEU A 169 6.37 0.51 -11.40
C LEU A 169 4.89 0.19 -11.18
N VAL A 170 4.29 0.71 -10.10
CA VAL A 170 2.85 0.53 -9.81
C VAL A 170 1.95 1.06 -10.94
N GLU A 171 2.34 2.14 -11.62
CA GLU A 171 1.56 2.75 -12.71
C GLU A 171 1.61 1.96 -14.03
N GLN A 172 2.42 0.91 -14.12
CA GLN A 172 2.42 0.02 -15.29
C GLN A 172 1.09 -0.73 -15.44
N PRO A 173 0.74 -1.19 -16.64
CA PRO A 173 -0.53 -1.88 -16.89
C PRO A 173 -0.64 -3.24 -16.20
N ASP A 174 0.49 -3.86 -15.89
CA ASP A 174 0.64 -5.20 -15.31
C ASP A 174 1.89 -5.30 -14.41
N CYS A 175 2.14 -6.48 -13.84
CA CYS A 175 3.26 -6.72 -12.94
C CYS A 175 4.60 -7.02 -13.63
N HIS A 176 4.64 -7.20 -14.96
CA HIS A 176 5.80 -7.74 -15.65
C HIS A 176 7.07 -6.91 -15.46
N LYS A 177 6.98 -5.58 -15.57
CA LYS A 177 8.16 -4.72 -15.32
C LYS A 177 8.67 -4.79 -13.88
N THR A 178 7.78 -5.01 -12.94
CA THR A 178 8.17 -5.21 -11.54
C THR A 178 8.86 -6.55 -11.37
N MET A 179 8.33 -7.62 -11.98
CA MET A 179 9.01 -8.93 -11.97
C MET A 179 10.41 -8.86 -12.56
N ASP A 180 10.56 -8.24 -13.74
CA ASP A 180 11.87 -8.06 -14.38
C ASP A 180 12.83 -7.27 -13.48
N PHE A 181 12.34 -6.18 -12.88
CA PHE A 181 13.14 -5.36 -11.97
C PHE A 181 13.62 -6.15 -10.74
N VAL A 182 12.73 -6.88 -10.08
CA VAL A 182 13.08 -7.68 -8.89
C VAL A 182 14.02 -8.82 -9.27
N LEU A 183 13.79 -9.48 -10.41
CA LEU A 183 14.67 -10.55 -10.89
C LEU A 183 16.10 -10.04 -11.15
N GLN A 184 16.26 -8.88 -11.78
CA GLN A 184 17.55 -8.25 -11.99
C GLN A 184 18.23 -7.87 -10.67
N LEU A 185 17.45 -7.34 -9.72
CA LEU A 185 17.95 -6.99 -8.40
C LEU A 185 18.51 -8.22 -7.67
N LEU A 186 17.79 -9.34 -7.68
CA LEU A 186 18.25 -10.59 -7.06
C LEU A 186 19.48 -11.15 -7.75
N LYS A 187 19.51 -11.18 -9.09
CA LYS A 187 20.69 -11.65 -9.86
C LYS A 187 21.94 -10.82 -9.55
N SER A 188 21.81 -9.50 -9.42
CA SER A 188 22.94 -8.61 -9.10
C SER A 188 23.53 -8.81 -7.70
N HIS A 189 22.80 -9.42 -6.77
CA HIS A 189 23.26 -9.70 -5.41
C HIS A 189 23.83 -11.12 -5.24
N VAL A 190 23.66 -12.00 -6.22
CA VAL A 190 24.21 -13.36 -6.20
C VAL A 190 25.63 -13.40 -6.76
N ASP A 191 26.04 -12.40 -7.55
CA ASP A 191 27.37 -12.32 -8.20
C ASP A 191 28.44 -11.60 -7.35
N VAL A 192 28.24 -11.45 -6.02
CA VAL A 192 29.19 -10.81 -5.08
C VAL A 192 29.76 -11.80 -4.08
#